data_6b58c29cd6698cd005f6c56e220d925e
#
_entry.id   6b58c29cd6698cd005f6c56e220d925e
#
_cell.length_a   1.000
_cell.length_b   1.000
_cell.length_c   1.000
_cell.angle_alpha   90.00
_cell.angle_beta   90.00
_cell.angle_gamma   90.00
#
_symmetry.space_group_name_H-M   'P 1'
#
loop_
_entity.id
_entity.type
_entity.pdbx_description
1 polymer ?
#
loop_
_entity_poly.entity_id
_entity_poly.type
_entity_poly.pdbx_seq_one_letter_code
_entity_poly.pdbx_strand_id
1 'polypeptide(L)'
;MLKLSNLSIRRGARLLVSGLNWQLAAGEVWGVLGANGAGKSSLLQCMAGLLPSAAGEIELLGRPLGAYPSRQLARLVSFLAQDQAADLPIRLRDWLLISRYPQQGLWRHHQPVDEACVEEVLAQTDLQHLASRWTSELSGGERQRMALAGLLVQGAPWMLLDEPTNHLDLHHQMTLLPPLIAASQRGGGALVMSLHDVNLAEQFCSHCLLLLEGGEVLAGPVAQVLNAEAISRIYRHPVDLIQTPDGRVFVPRRRQTSGRAPMG
;
A
#
# COMPACT_ATOMS: atom_id res chain seq x y z
N MET A 1 -5.11 16.40 -4.05
CA MET A 1 -5.80 16.00 -2.81
C MET A 1 -6.77 14.88 -3.15
N LEU A 2 -6.79 13.81 -2.37
CA LEU A 2 -7.81 12.76 -2.39
C LEU A 2 -8.63 12.89 -1.11
N LYS A 3 -9.96 12.94 -1.22
CA LYS A 3 -10.88 13.22 -0.11
C LYS A 3 -11.98 12.16 -0.06
N LEU A 4 -12.21 11.63 1.12
CA LEU A 4 -13.30 10.73 1.46
C LEU A 4 -14.27 11.49 2.37
N SER A 5 -15.55 11.46 2.03
CA SER A 5 -16.60 12.15 2.77
C SER A 5 -17.68 11.16 3.20
N ASN A 6 -17.84 10.96 4.51
CA ASN A 6 -18.82 10.05 5.12
C ASN A 6 -18.81 8.64 4.50
N LEU A 7 -17.61 8.13 4.17
CA LEU A 7 -17.44 6.87 3.46
C LEU A 7 -17.80 5.68 4.36
N SER A 8 -18.68 4.80 3.86
CA SER A 8 -19.00 3.54 4.52
C SER A 8 -18.75 2.37 3.56
N ILE A 9 -18.16 1.30 4.08
CA ILE A 9 -17.75 0.13 3.30
C ILE A 9 -18.37 -1.11 3.93
N ARG A 10 -19.00 -1.95 3.09
CA ARG A 10 -19.59 -3.25 3.48
C ARG A 10 -18.99 -4.37 2.68
N ARG A 11 -18.88 -5.55 3.30
CA ARG A 11 -18.60 -6.80 2.62
C ARG A 11 -19.65 -7.84 3.03
N GLY A 12 -20.58 -8.10 2.11
CA GLY A 12 -21.80 -8.82 2.47
C GLY A 12 -22.62 -8.07 3.53
N ALA A 13 -23.01 -8.76 4.59
CA ALA A 13 -23.75 -8.15 5.71
C ALA A 13 -22.86 -7.35 6.68
N ARG A 14 -21.53 -7.50 6.63
CA ARG A 14 -20.61 -6.89 7.60
C ARG A 14 -20.24 -5.46 7.19
N LEU A 15 -20.48 -4.50 8.09
CA LEU A 15 -19.97 -3.15 7.99
C LEU A 15 -18.50 -3.14 8.43
N LEU A 16 -17.59 -2.72 7.56
CA LEU A 16 -16.15 -2.69 7.82
C LEU A 16 -15.68 -1.30 8.24
N VAL A 17 -16.17 -0.27 7.55
CA VAL A 17 -15.87 1.14 7.83
C VAL A 17 -17.18 1.90 7.83
N SER A 18 -17.36 2.82 8.74
CA SER A 18 -18.59 3.61 8.90
C SER A 18 -18.28 5.10 9.00
N GLY A 19 -18.85 5.87 8.06
CA GLY A 19 -18.82 7.34 8.12
C GLY A 19 -17.43 7.97 8.10
N LEU A 20 -16.45 7.33 7.45
CA LEU A 20 -15.06 7.81 7.41
C LEU A 20 -14.96 9.13 6.65
N ASN A 21 -14.42 10.13 7.34
CA ASN A 21 -13.98 11.38 6.75
C ASN A 21 -12.46 11.42 6.78
N TRP A 22 -11.83 11.44 5.60
CA TRP A 22 -10.38 11.37 5.48
C TRP A 22 -9.89 12.19 4.28
N GLN A 23 -8.80 12.92 4.48
CA GLN A 23 -8.17 13.73 3.43
C GLN A 23 -6.69 13.40 3.37
N LEU A 24 -6.19 13.28 2.15
CA LEU A 24 -4.79 13.02 1.85
C LEU A 24 -4.26 14.16 0.99
N ALA A 25 -3.20 14.78 1.45
CA ALA A 25 -2.50 15.81 0.69
C ALA A 25 -1.41 15.20 -0.20
N ALA A 26 -0.99 15.95 -1.20
CA ALA A 26 0.17 15.59 -2.01
C ALA A 26 1.44 15.56 -1.15
N GLY A 27 2.32 14.59 -1.41
CA GLY A 27 3.57 14.39 -0.68
C GLY A 27 3.44 13.54 0.59
N GLU A 28 2.22 13.24 1.04
CA GLU A 28 2.02 12.41 2.22
C GLU A 28 2.23 10.92 1.94
N VAL A 29 2.74 10.22 2.94
CA VAL A 29 2.87 8.76 2.96
C VAL A 29 2.03 8.24 4.12
N TRP A 30 1.00 7.47 3.80
CA TRP A 30 0.03 6.97 4.77
C TRP A 30 0.17 5.45 5.00
N GLY A 31 0.29 5.05 6.25
CA GLY A 31 0.15 3.66 6.68
C GLY A 31 -1.28 3.37 7.15
N VAL A 32 -1.93 2.35 6.58
CA VAL A 32 -3.23 1.85 7.04
C VAL A 32 -2.99 0.61 7.88
N LEU A 33 -3.23 0.71 9.18
CA LEU A 33 -3.03 -0.36 10.16
C LEU A 33 -4.39 -0.82 10.73
N GLY A 34 -4.47 -2.08 11.11
CA GLY A 34 -5.68 -2.67 11.67
C GLY A 34 -5.59 -4.20 11.66
N ALA A 35 -6.42 -4.85 12.45
CA ALA A 35 -6.51 -6.30 12.51
C ALA A 35 -6.86 -6.91 11.15
N ASN A 36 -6.61 -8.22 10.99
CA ASN A 36 -7.06 -8.95 9.80
C ASN A 36 -8.58 -8.87 9.67
N GLY A 37 -9.07 -8.54 8.47
CA GLY A 37 -10.49 -8.33 8.22
C GLY A 37 -11.07 -7.01 8.75
N ALA A 38 -10.25 -6.03 9.18
CA ALA A 38 -10.69 -4.68 9.58
C ALA A 38 -11.17 -3.82 8.40
N GLY A 39 -10.88 -4.22 7.16
CA GLY A 39 -11.33 -3.50 5.98
C GLY A 39 -10.24 -2.73 5.23
N LYS A 40 -8.95 -2.92 5.56
CA LYS A 40 -7.81 -2.24 4.91
C LYS A 40 -7.84 -2.39 3.38
N SER A 41 -7.86 -3.62 2.89
CA SER A 41 -7.92 -3.92 1.44
C SER A 41 -9.18 -3.35 0.79
N SER A 42 -10.34 -3.47 1.45
CA SER A 42 -11.59 -2.91 0.93
C SER A 42 -11.56 -1.39 0.85
N LEU A 43 -10.92 -0.71 1.81
CA LEU A 43 -10.72 0.73 1.78
C LEU A 43 -9.85 1.15 0.59
N LEU A 44 -8.70 0.49 0.41
CA LEU A 44 -7.81 0.77 -0.72
C LEU A 44 -8.48 0.48 -2.07
N GLN A 45 -9.27 -0.61 -2.18
CA GLN A 45 -10.03 -0.93 -3.38
C GLN A 45 -11.11 0.12 -3.69
N CYS A 46 -11.83 0.65 -2.67
CA CYS A 46 -12.77 1.76 -2.86
C CYS A 46 -12.04 3.01 -3.34
N MET A 47 -10.89 3.35 -2.76
CA MET A 47 -10.07 4.50 -3.17
C MET A 47 -9.51 4.35 -4.59
N ALA A 48 -9.27 3.12 -5.04
CA ALA A 48 -8.85 2.81 -6.41
C ALA A 48 -10.01 2.81 -7.43
N GLY A 49 -11.27 2.93 -6.96
CA GLY A 49 -12.46 2.81 -7.80
C GLY A 49 -12.78 1.38 -8.26
N LEU A 50 -12.19 0.38 -7.59
CA LEU A 50 -12.36 -1.05 -7.90
C LEU A 50 -13.51 -1.69 -7.12
N LEU A 51 -13.88 -1.10 -5.98
CA LEU A 51 -14.99 -1.54 -5.16
C LEU A 51 -15.93 -0.35 -4.89
N PRO A 52 -17.25 -0.50 -5.10
CA PRO A 52 -18.19 0.56 -4.76
C PRO A 52 -18.30 0.73 -3.24
N SER A 53 -18.43 1.97 -2.77
CA SER A 53 -18.78 2.28 -1.38
C SER A 53 -20.24 1.95 -1.11
N ALA A 54 -20.56 1.61 0.15
CA ALA A 54 -21.95 1.43 0.58
C ALA A 54 -22.66 2.78 0.80
N ALA A 55 -21.92 3.81 1.18
CA ALA A 55 -22.36 5.20 1.33
C ALA A 55 -21.16 6.15 1.29
N GLY A 56 -21.43 7.43 1.12
CA GLY A 56 -20.41 8.47 1.05
C GLY A 56 -19.78 8.61 -0.32
N GLU A 57 -18.81 9.50 -0.43
CA GLU A 57 -18.22 9.91 -1.69
C GLU A 57 -16.68 9.95 -1.60
N ILE A 58 -16.02 9.66 -2.73
CA ILE A 58 -14.57 9.79 -2.90
C ILE A 58 -14.33 10.79 -4.02
N GLU A 59 -13.56 11.83 -3.73
CA GLU A 59 -13.12 12.83 -4.69
C GLU A 59 -11.60 12.77 -4.88
N LEU A 60 -11.17 12.80 -6.12
CA LEU A 60 -9.76 12.96 -6.49
C LEU A 60 -9.60 14.28 -7.23
N LEU A 61 -8.71 15.14 -6.76
CA LEU A 61 -8.44 16.47 -7.36
C LEU A 61 -9.70 17.32 -7.53
N GLY A 62 -10.64 17.23 -6.58
CA GLY A 62 -11.89 18.00 -6.57
C GLY A 62 -12.97 17.46 -7.52
N ARG A 63 -12.80 16.24 -8.05
CA ARG A 63 -13.78 15.60 -8.93
C ARG A 63 -14.16 14.24 -8.35
N PRO A 64 -15.46 13.84 -8.35
CA PRO A 64 -15.88 12.52 -7.92
C PRO A 64 -15.14 11.41 -8.66
N LEU A 65 -14.68 10.38 -7.93
CA LEU A 65 -13.87 9.31 -8.49
C LEU A 65 -14.57 8.58 -9.63
N GLY A 66 -15.88 8.33 -9.49
CA GLY A 66 -16.70 7.69 -10.52
C GLY A 66 -16.92 8.52 -11.79
N ALA A 67 -16.56 9.80 -11.78
CA ALA A 67 -16.66 10.66 -12.96
C ALA A 67 -15.42 10.57 -13.89
N TYR A 68 -14.36 9.86 -13.45
CA TYR A 68 -13.18 9.63 -14.30
C TYR A 68 -13.40 8.43 -15.22
N PRO A 69 -13.15 8.55 -16.54
CA PRO A 69 -12.98 7.38 -17.38
C PRO A 69 -11.84 6.49 -16.85
N SER A 70 -12.01 5.17 -16.89
CA SER A 70 -11.08 4.20 -16.31
C SER A 70 -9.62 4.46 -16.68
N ARG A 71 -9.35 4.81 -17.94
CA ARG A 71 -8.00 5.12 -18.39
C ARG A 71 -7.44 6.41 -17.80
N GLN A 72 -8.27 7.45 -17.63
CA GLN A 72 -7.82 8.68 -16.96
C GLN A 72 -7.54 8.41 -15.50
N LEU A 73 -8.38 7.63 -14.83
CA LEU A 73 -8.14 7.21 -13.45
C LEU A 73 -6.84 6.43 -13.33
N ALA A 74 -6.56 5.47 -14.21
CA ALA A 74 -5.33 4.69 -14.20
C ALA A 74 -4.04 5.53 -14.48
N ARG A 75 -4.16 6.74 -15.01
CA ARG A 75 -3.04 7.68 -15.09
C ARG A 75 -2.78 8.42 -13.78
N LEU A 76 -3.78 8.50 -12.94
CA LEU A 76 -3.73 9.23 -11.67
C LEU A 76 -3.54 8.29 -10.48
N VAL A 77 -4.13 7.10 -10.52
CA VAL A 77 -4.14 6.14 -9.42
C VAL A 77 -3.58 4.82 -9.90
N SER A 78 -2.59 4.30 -9.19
CA SER A 78 -2.13 2.91 -9.31
C SER A 78 -2.53 2.11 -8.07
N PHE A 79 -2.78 0.83 -8.25
CA PHE A 79 -3.21 -0.06 -7.18
C PHE A 79 -2.42 -1.38 -7.23
N LEU A 80 -1.80 -1.72 -6.09
CA LEU A 80 -1.21 -3.03 -5.84
C LEU A 80 -2.21 -3.88 -5.05
N ALA A 81 -2.67 -4.97 -5.63
CA ALA A 81 -3.51 -5.94 -4.91
C ALA A 81 -2.64 -6.87 -4.05
N GLN A 82 -3.20 -7.38 -2.95
CA GLN A 82 -2.55 -8.35 -2.06
C GLN A 82 -2.20 -9.65 -2.81
N ASP A 83 -3.15 -10.17 -3.58
CA ASP A 83 -2.93 -11.35 -4.43
C ASP A 83 -2.73 -10.90 -5.87
N GLN A 84 -1.61 -11.27 -6.42
CA GLN A 84 -1.26 -10.97 -7.81
C GLN A 84 -1.48 -12.22 -8.66
N ALA A 85 -2.54 -12.20 -9.46
CA ALA A 85 -2.73 -13.21 -10.50
C ALA A 85 -1.70 -12.98 -11.62
N ALA A 86 -0.53 -13.59 -11.49
CA ALA A 86 0.53 -13.57 -12.50
C ALA A 86 0.33 -14.69 -13.55
N ASP A 87 -0.92 -14.95 -13.94
CA ASP A 87 -1.23 -16.11 -14.80
C ASP A 87 -1.07 -15.83 -16.32
N LEU A 88 -0.61 -14.64 -16.67
CA LEU A 88 -0.30 -14.34 -18.07
C LEU A 88 1.09 -14.91 -18.43
N PRO A 89 1.17 -15.85 -19.41
CA PRO A 89 2.45 -16.42 -19.84
C PRO A 89 3.19 -15.44 -20.74
N ILE A 90 3.69 -14.36 -20.16
CA ILE A 90 4.48 -13.33 -20.84
C ILE A 90 5.81 -13.14 -20.13
N ARG A 91 6.79 -12.53 -20.79
CA ARG A 91 8.07 -12.21 -20.17
C ARG A 91 7.94 -11.04 -19.22
N LEU A 92 8.75 -11.01 -18.16
CA LEU A 92 8.72 -9.94 -17.16
C LEU A 92 8.86 -8.55 -17.79
N ARG A 93 9.80 -8.39 -18.73
CA ARG A 93 9.99 -7.13 -19.46
C ARG A 93 8.74 -6.69 -20.21
N ASP A 94 8.08 -7.61 -20.89
CA ASP A 94 6.86 -7.31 -21.65
C ASP A 94 5.69 -6.96 -20.71
N TRP A 95 5.60 -7.63 -19.57
CA TRP A 95 4.61 -7.30 -18.54
C TRP A 95 4.81 -5.87 -18.01
N LEU A 96 6.06 -5.45 -17.78
CA LEU A 96 6.37 -4.08 -17.38
C LEU A 96 6.00 -3.06 -18.48
N LEU A 97 6.27 -3.38 -19.75
CA LEU A 97 5.86 -2.53 -20.88
C LEU A 97 4.32 -2.37 -20.94
N ILE A 98 3.55 -3.43 -20.67
CA ILE A 98 2.09 -3.36 -20.57
C ILE A 98 1.65 -2.45 -19.42
N SER A 99 2.38 -2.42 -18.31
CA SER A 99 2.07 -1.52 -17.19
C SER A 99 2.13 -0.03 -17.58
N ARG A 100 2.80 0.30 -18.68
CA ARG A 100 2.86 1.65 -19.28
C ARG A 100 1.59 2.04 -20.05
N TYR A 101 0.70 1.08 -20.34
CA TYR A 101 -0.51 1.28 -21.15
C TYR A 101 -1.38 2.50 -20.78
N PRO A 102 -1.63 2.84 -19.51
CA PRO A 102 -2.41 4.05 -19.18
C PRO A 102 -1.80 5.34 -19.73
N GLN A 103 -0.48 5.42 -19.80
CA GLN A 103 0.25 6.60 -20.27
C GLN A 103 0.31 6.69 -21.80
N GLN A 104 0.24 5.53 -22.49
CA GLN A 104 0.28 5.44 -23.94
C GLN A 104 -1.13 5.65 -24.57
N GLY A 105 -1.21 5.90 -25.88
CA GLY A 105 -2.46 5.87 -26.64
C GLY A 105 -2.85 4.43 -27.05
N LEU A 106 -4.16 4.15 -27.25
CA LEU A 106 -4.66 2.83 -27.69
C LEU A 106 -3.99 2.27 -28.96
N TRP A 107 -3.36 3.12 -29.76
CA TRP A 107 -2.78 2.80 -31.06
C TRP A 107 -1.29 3.15 -31.15
N ARG A 108 -0.62 3.44 -30.03
CA ARG A 108 0.82 3.75 -30.05
C ARG A 108 1.61 2.48 -29.74
N HIS A 109 2.55 2.15 -30.65
CA HIS A 109 3.64 1.24 -30.34
C HIS A 109 4.47 1.78 -29.20
N HIS A 110 5.15 0.91 -28.45
CA HIS A 110 6.07 1.31 -27.40
C HIS A 110 7.09 2.32 -27.96
N GLN A 111 7.23 3.41 -27.24
CA GLN A 111 8.18 4.47 -27.59
C GLN A 111 9.54 4.14 -26.97
N PRO A 112 10.66 4.60 -27.53
CA PRO A 112 11.98 4.42 -26.90
C PRO A 112 12.02 4.92 -25.43
N VAL A 113 11.25 5.95 -25.09
CA VAL A 113 11.12 6.46 -23.70
C VAL A 113 10.45 5.45 -22.77
N ASP A 114 9.55 4.61 -23.26
CA ASP A 114 8.90 3.58 -22.45
C ASP A 114 9.86 2.43 -22.17
N GLU A 115 10.68 2.05 -23.16
CA GLU A 115 11.73 1.05 -23.01
C GLU A 115 12.80 1.52 -22.01
N ALA A 116 13.27 2.76 -22.14
CA ALA A 116 14.23 3.34 -21.21
C ALA A 116 13.68 3.37 -19.76
N CYS A 117 12.42 3.72 -19.58
CA CYS A 117 11.75 3.69 -18.27
C CYS A 117 11.74 2.26 -17.69
N VAL A 118 11.44 1.25 -18.50
CA VAL A 118 11.42 -0.16 -18.04
C VAL A 118 12.83 -0.63 -17.65
N GLU A 119 13.86 -0.30 -18.43
CA GLU A 119 15.24 -0.67 -18.09
C GLU A 119 15.72 -0.01 -16.79
N GLU A 120 15.38 1.27 -16.58
CA GLU A 120 15.68 1.97 -15.33
C GLU A 120 14.99 1.30 -14.12
N VAL A 121 13.70 0.98 -14.24
CA VAL A 121 12.94 0.35 -13.17
C VAL A 121 13.43 -1.07 -12.91
N LEU A 122 13.78 -1.85 -13.94
CA LEU A 122 14.38 -3.17 -13.77
C LEU A 122 15.67 -3.10 -12.92
N ALA A 123 16.50 -2.08 -13.16
CA ALA A 123 17.70 -1.84 -12.35
C ALA A 123 17.38 -1.48 -10.90
N GLN A 124 16.43 -0.55 -10.69
CA GLN A 124 16.03 -0.10 -9.36
C GLN A 124 15.41 -1.20 -8.50
N THR A 125 14.80 -2.21 -9.12
CA THR A 125 14.08 -3.29 -8.45
C THR A 125 14.83 -4.62 -8.42
N ASP A 126 16.10 -4.63 -8.85
CA ASP A 126 16.94 -5.84 -8.96
C ASP A 126 16.27 -6.96 -9.78
N LEU A 127 15.65 -6.59 -10.91
CA LEU A 127 14.96 -7.52 -11.80
C LEU A 127 15.61 -7.67 -13.18
N GLN A 128 16.72 -6.99 -13.47
CA GLN A 128 17.38 -7.01 -14.77
C GLN A 128 17.71 -8.44 -15.24
N HIS A 129 18.24 -9.27 -14.33
CA HIS A 129 18.61 -10.66 -14.61
C HIS A 129 17.41 -11.57 -14.87
N LEU A 130 16.19 -11.11 -14.57
CA LEU A 130 14.93 -11.83 -14.77
C LEU A 130 14.10 -11.28 -15.94
N ALA A 131 14.55 -10.23 -16.62
CA ALA A 131 13.78 -9.53 -17.64
C ALA A 131 13.23 -10.44 -18.76
N SER A 132 13.99 -11.48 -19.14
CA SER A 132 13.59 -12.45 -20.15
C SER A 132 12.85 -13.68 -19.62
N ARG A 133 12.69 -13.83 -18.29
CA ARG A 133 11.94 -14.95 -17.70
C ARG A 133 10.44 -14.79 -17.87
N TRP A 134 9.74 -15.91 -17.91
CA TRP A 134 8.30 -15.93 -17.88
C TRP A 134 7.79 -15.55 -16.49
N THR A 135 6.70 -14.78 -16.42
CA THR A 135 6.12 -14.36 -15.14
C THR A 135 5.67 -15.54 -14.29
N SER A 136 5.28 -16.66 -14.90
CA SER A 136 4.91 -17.90 -14.22
C SER A 136 6.09 -18.61 -13.53
N GLU A 137 7.34 -18.32 -13.94
CA GLU A 137 8.56 -18.94 -13.39
C GLU A 137 9.11 -18.17 -12.18
N LEU A 138 8.54 -17.01 -11.86
CA LEU A 138 9.02 -16.16 -10.79
C LEU A 138 8.59 -16.71 -9.42
N SER A 139 9.50 -16.64 -8.45
CA SER A 139 9.19 -16.89 -7.04
C SER A 139 8.19 -15.86 -6.48
N GLY A 140 7.62 -16.10 -5.30
CA GLY A 140 6.70 -15.16 -4.65
C GLY A 140 7.31 -13.76 -4.44
N GLY A 141 8.56 -13.70 -3.95
CA GLY A 141 9.27 -12.43 -3.76
C GLY A 141 9.60 -11.72 -5.07
N GLU A 142 9.99 -12.46 -6.13
CA GLU A 142 10.23 -11.91 -7.46
C GLU A 142 8.94 -11.36 -8.09
N ARG A 143 7.81 -12.06 -7.93
CA ARG A 143 6.50 -11.57 -8.35
C ARG A 143 6.10 -10.29 -7.62
N GLN A 144 6.35 -10.22 -6.31
CA GLN A 144 6.08 -9.01 -5.54
C GLN A 144 6.94 -7.84 -6.02
N ARG A 145 8.23 -8.06 -6.26
CA ARG A 145 9.13 -7.04 -6.85
C ARG A 145 8.66 -6.61 -8.24
N MET A 146 8.28 -7.55 -9.11
CA MET A 146 7.71 -7.26 -10.43
C MET A 146 6.48 -6.35 -10.33
N ALA A 147 5.60 -6.63 -9.39
CA ALA A 147 4.38 -5.84 -9.21
C ALA A 147 4.67 -4.42 -8.73
N LEU A 148 5.61 -4.25 -7.79
CA LEU A 148 6.08 -2.93 -7.36
C LEU A 148 6.78 -2.18 -8.50
N ALA A 149 7.58 -2.87 -9.31
CA ALA A 149 8.17 -2.33 -10.53
C ALA A 149 7.10 -1.84 -11.52
N GLY A 150 6.01 -2.58 -11.67
CA GLY A 150 4.87 -2.18 -12.51
C GLY A 150 4.24 -0.86 -12.10
N LEU A 151 4.15 -0.57 -10.80
CA LEU A 151 3.65 0.73 -10.30
C LEU A 151 4.59 1.87 -10.67
N LEU A 152 5.91 1.65 -10.55
CA LEU A 152 6.92 2.64 -10.95
C LEU A 152 6.84 2.93 -12.45
N VAL A 153 6.71 1.88 -13.27
CA VAL A 153 6.56 1.99 -14.73
C VAL A 153 5.24 2.66 -15.09
N GLN A 154 4.13 2.35 -14.41
CA GLN A 154 2.84 3.01 -14.62
C GLN A 154 2.93 4.51 -14.36
N GLY A 155 3.70 4.93 -13.35
CA GLY A 155 4.00 6.33 -13.08
C GLY A 155 2.79 7.15 -12.64
N ALA A 156 1.80 6.52 -12.00
CA ALA A 156 0.65 7.22 -11.43
C ALA A 156 1.05 7.91 -10.10
N PRO A 157 0.66 9.18 -9.88
CA PRO A 157 1.10 9.90 -8.69
C PRO A 157 0.42 9.44 -7.39
N TRP A 158 -0.80 8.92 -7.44
CA TRP A 158 -1.51 8.38 -6.29
C TRP A 158 -1.33 6.86 -6.26
N MET A 159 -0.56 6.37 -5.31
CA MET A 159 -0.21 4.94 -5.19
C MET A 159 -0.92 4.32 -4.00
N LEU A 160 -1.72 3.29 -4.25
CA LEU A 160 -2.46 2.54 -3.25
C LEU A 160 -1.93 1.11 -3.21
N LEU A 161 -1.31 0.71 -2.10
CA LEU A 161 -0.60 -0.56 -2.00
C LEU A 161 -1.21 -1.44 -0.89
N ASP A 162 -1.73 -2.58 -1.27
CA ASP A 162 -2.25 -3.53 -0.30
C ASP A 162 -1.17 -4.55 0.06
N GLU A 163 -0.65 -4.43 1.28
CA GLU A 163 0.42 -5.27 1.85
C GLU A 163 1.68 -5.38 0.96
N PRO A 164 2.29 -4.24 0.57
CA PRO A 164 3.38 -4.22 -0.42
C PRO A 164 4.64 -4.97 0.01
N THR A 165 4.81 -5.18 1.30
CA THR A 165 6.01 -5.80 1.89
C THR A 165 5.89 -7.31 2.09
N ASN A 166 4.73 -7.91 1.79
CA ASN A 166 4.55 -9.35 1.88
C ASN A 166 5.50 -10.07 0.92
N HIS A 167 6.03 -11.20 1.39
CA HIS A 167 7.00 -12.04 0.65
C HIS A 167 8.35 -11.37 0.33
N LEU A 168 8.60 -10.16 0.83
CA LEU A 168 9.89 -9.48 0.71
C LEU A 168 10.72 -9.71 1.97
N ASP A 169 12.02 -9.98 1.79
CA ASP A 169 12.99 -9.92 2.86
C ASP A 169 13.27 -8.48 3.28
N LEU A 170 13.97 -8.31 4.39
CA LEU A 170 14.28 -6.99 4.94
C LEU A 170 15.03 -6.10 3.94
N HIS A 171 15.98 -6.67 3.17
CA HIS A 171 16.73 -5.91 2.18
C HIS A 171 15.81 -5.29 1.13
N HIS A 172 14.91 -6.09 0.54
CA HIS A 172 13.98 -5.62 -0.48
C HIS A 172 12.92 -4.66 0.08
N GLN A 173 12.47 -4.85 1.34
CA GLN A 173 11.58 -3.87 1.99
C GLN A 173 12.24 -2.50 2.08
N MET A 174 13.51 -2.46 2.50
CA MET A 174 14.26 -1.20 2.67
C MET A 174 14.66 -0.55 1.34
N THR A 175 14.82 -1.30 0.28
CA THR A 175 15.27 -0.78 -1.04
C THR A 175 14.14 -0.41 -1.98
N LEU A 176 12.95 -1.01 -1.86
CA LEU A 176 11.85 -0.80 -2.80
C LEU A 176 10.84 0.26 -2.37
N LEU A 177 10.63 0.46 -1.06
CA LEU A 177 9.69 1.49 -0.59
C LEU A 177 10.17 2.92 -0.91
N PRO A 178 11.44 3.32 -0.70
CA PRO A 178 11.89 4.68 -1.00
C PRO A 178 11.67 5.13 -2.45
N PRO A 179 11.97 4.34 -3.51
CA PRO A 179 11.66 4.71 -4.89
C PRO A 179 10.18 4.97 -5.15
N LEU A 180 9.27 4.16 -4.57
CA LEU A 180 7.82 4.33 -4.70
C LEU A 180 7.36 5.63 -4.03
N ILE A 181 7.85 5.91 -2.82
CA ILE A 181 7.58 7.16 -2.09
C ILE A 181 8.05 8.35 -2.92
N ALA A 182 9.29 8.32 -3.39
CA ALA A 182 9.85 9.39 -4.20
C ALA A 182 9.09 9.59 -5.52
N ALA A 183 8.64 8.52 -6.17
CA ALA A 183 7.86 8.60 -7.40
C ALA A 183 6.48 9.25 -7.17
N SER A 184 5.75 8.87 -6.10
CA SER A 184 4.47 9.48 -5.75
C SER A 184 4.60 10.96 -5.45
N GLN A 185 5.63 11.36 -4.69
CA GLN A 185 5.88 12.74 -4.31
C GLN A 185 6.26 13.61 -5.52
N ARG A 186 7.17 13.13 -6.39
CA ARG A 186 7.51 13.84 -7.64
C ARG A 186 6.32 14.03 -8.56
N GLY A 187 5.39 13.08 -8.58
CA GLY A 187 4.16 13.16 -9.35
C GLY A 187 3.10 14.10 -8.76
N GLY A 188 3.33 14.70 -7.58
CA GLY A 188 2.37 15.54 -6.89
C GLY A 188 1.17 14.76 -6.32
N GLY A 189 1.36 13.49 -6.03
CA GLY A 189 0.38 12.60 -5.40
C GLY A 189 0.75 12.22 -3.97
N ALA A 190 0.23 11.10 -3.51
CA ALA A 190 0.51 10.50 -2.21
C ALA A 190 0.59 8.98 -2.32
N LEU A 191 1.24 8.36 -1.35
CA LEU A 191 1.31 6.92 -1.23
C LEU A 191 0.52 6.46 -0.01
N VAL A 192 -0.34 5.46 -0.19
CA VAL A 192 -1.09 4.82 0.89
C VAL A 192 -0.79 3.33 0.85
N MET A 193 -0.35 2.77 1.96
CA MET A 193 -0.05 1.34 2.05
C MET A 193 -0.69 0.69 3.27
N SER A 194 -1.34 -0.44 3.08
CA SER A 194 -1.73 -1.27 4.20
C SER A 194 -0.50 -2.03 4.73
N LEU A 195 -0.33 -2.04 6.03
CA LEU A 195 0.82 -2.65 6.69
C LEU A 195 0.37 -3.52 7.86
N HIS A 196 1.15 -4.59 8.10
CA HIS A 196 1.03 -5.40 9.32
C HIS A 196 2.10 -5.03 10.36
N ASP A 197 3.26 -4.54 9.91
CA ASP A 197 4.34 -4.14 10.78
C ASP A 197 4.25 -2.64 11.11
N VAL A 198 4.01 -2.35 12.39
CA VAL A 198 3.96 -0.97 12.90
C VAL A 198 5.30 -0.26 12.79
N ASN A 199 6.42 -0.99 12.88
CA ASN A 199 7.74 -0.39 12.79
C ASN A 199 8.06 0.06 11.36
N LEU A 200 7.54 -0.62 10.34
CA LEU A 200 7.59 -0.13 8.96
C LEU A 200 6.75 1.15 8.79
N ALA A 201 5.58 1.21 9.43
CA ALA A 201 4.77 2.43 9.41
C ALA A 201 5.48 3.60 10.10
N GLU A 202 6.12 3.36 11.25
CA GLU A 202 6.92 4.36 11.96
C GLU A 202 8.09 4.88 11.10
N GLN A 203 8.73 3.99 10.35
CA GLN A 203 9.93 4.30 9.56
C GLN A 203 9.61 5.04 8.25
N PHE A 204 8.56 4.65 7.55
CA PHE A 204 8.31 5.11 6.17
C PHE A 204 7.13 6.06 6.03
N CYS A 205 6.19 6.07 6.98
CA CYS A 205 4.99 6.87 6.86
C CYS A 205 5.12 8.23 7.55
N SER A 206 4.53 9.26 6.96
CA SER A 206 4.32 10.54 7.61
C SER A 206 3.06 10.54 8.47
N HIS A 207 2.06 9.76 8.07
CA HIS A 207 0.74 9.67 8.67
C HIS A 207 0.28 8.21 8.78
N CYS A 208 -0.62 7.94 9.73
CA CYS A 208 -1.28 6.65 9.85
C CYS A 208 -2.79 6.79 9.99
N LEU A 209 -3.49 5.79 9.46
CA LEU A 209 -4.92 5.55 9.68
C LEU A 209 -5.05 4.19 10.37
N LEU A 210 -5.58 4.18 11.58
CA LEU A 210 -5.80 2.98 12.38
C LEU A 210 -7.27 2.59 12.30
N LEU A 211 -7.53 1.39 11.79
CA LEU A 211 -8.87 0.78 11.81
C LEU A 211 -8.99 -0.08 13.07
N LEU A 212 -9.70 0.43 14.05
CA LEU A 212 -9.91 -0.20 15.33
C LEU A 212 -11.20 -1.04 15.37
N GLU A 213 -11.37 -1.85 16.41
CA GLU A 213 -12.60 -2.61 16.61
C GLU A 213 -13.81 -1.69 16.80
N GLY A 214 -14.98 -2.18 16.37
CA GLY A 214 -16.21 -1.39 16.47
C GLY A 214 -16.35 -0.32 15.40
N GLY A 215 -15.40 -0.22 14.43
CA GLY A 215 -15.44 0.78 13.36
C GLY A 215 -14.87 2.14 13.76
N GLU A 216 -14.25 2.24 14.93
CA GLU A 216 -13.50 3.43 15.35
C GLU A 216 -12.27 3.62 14.43
N VAL A 217 -12.02 4.87 14.04
CA VAL A 217 -10.88 5.21 13.18
C VAL A 217 -10.08 6.33 13.84
N LEU A 218 -8.76 6.14 13.93
CA LEU A 218 -7.82 7.19 14.31
C LEU A 218 -6.95 7.52 13.09
N ALA A 219 -6.82 8.78 12.75
CA ALA A 219 -6.02 9.23 11.60
C ALA A 219 -5.24 10.50 11.95
N GLY A 220 -3.99 10.57 11.48
CA GLY A 220 -3.14 11.74 11.69
C GLY A 220 -1.66 11.43 11.56
N PRO A 221 -0.79 12.39 11.92
CA PRO A 221 0.65 12.21 11.92
C PRO A 221 1.08 10.99 12.75
N VAL A 222 2.07 10.26 12.26
CA VAL A 222 2.62 9.06 12.92
C VAL A 222 2.94 9.31 14.39
N ALA A 223 3.58 10.44 14.70
CA ALA A 223 3.98 10.78 16.06
C ALA A 223 2.79 10.91 17.05
N GLN A 224 1.59 11.22 16.55
CA GLN A 224 0.39 11.41 17.37
C GLN A 224 -0.45 10.13 17.47
N VAL A 225 -0.54 9.38 16.37
CA VAL A 225 -1.47 8.26 16.23
C VAL A 225 -0.83 6.94 16.67
N LEU A 226 0.45 6.72 16.35
CA LEU A 226 1.16 5.51 16.76
C LEU A 226 1.67 5.65 18.20
N ASN A 227 0.93 5.06 19.13
CA ASN A 227 1.30 4.95 20.54
C ASN A 227 1.05 3.52 21.04
N ALA A 228 1.64 3.19 22.19
CA ALA A 228 1.57 1.83 22.74
C ALA A 228 0.15 1.35 22.99
N GLU A 229 -0.76 2.25 23.41
CA GLU A 229 -2.16 1.92 23.68
C GLU A 229 -2.91 1.56 22.40
N ALA A 230 -2.87 2.44 21.39
CA ALA A 230 -3.54 2.23 20.11
C ALA A 230 -3.04 0.96 19.40
N ILE A 231 -1.73 0.72 19.42
CA ILE A 231 -1.12 -0.45 18.82
C ILE A 231 -1.47 -1.73 19.60
N SER A 232 -1.49 -1.67 20.93
CA SER A 232 -1.95 -2.80 21.76
C SER A 232 -3.43 -3.17 21.47
N ARG A 233 -4.28 -2.19 21.21
CA ARG A 233 -5.69 -2.42 20.80
C ARG A 233 -5.76 -3.12 19.45
N ILE A 234 -4.98 -2.68 18.43
CA ILE A 234 -4.96 -3.29 17.09
C ILE A 234 -4.56 -4.76 17.15
N TYR A 235 -3.45 -5.05 17.84
CA TYR A 235 -2.90 -6.41 17.89
C TYR A 235 -3.49 -7.28 18.99
N ARG A 236 -4.37 -6.73 19.85
CA ARG A 236 -4.95 -7.40 21.03
C ARG A 236 -3.86 -8.02 21.91
N HIS A 237 -2.73 -7.35 21.97
CA HIS A 237 -1.56 -7.78 22.73
C HIS A 237 -0.81 -6.57 23.27
N PRO A 238 -0.37 -6.57 24.53
CA PRO A 238 0.39 -5.47 25.10
C PRO A 238 1.67 -5.21 24.30
N VAL A 239 1.88 -3.95 23.93
CA VAL A 239 3.04 -3.49 23.19
C VAL A 239 3.69 -2.36 23.97
N ASP A 240 5.01 -2.39 24.09
CA ASP A 240 5.83 -1.33 24.66
C ASP A 240 6.39 -0.45 23.55
N LEU A 241 6.49 0.85 23.82
CA LEU A 241 7.19 1.81 22.97
C LEU A 241 8.56 2.08 23.56
N ILE A 242 9.61 1.77 22.80
CA ILE A 242 11.01 1.97 23.20
C ILE A 242 11.59 3.09 22.35
N GLN A 243 12.22 4.07 23.02
CA GLN A 243 12.98 5.12 22.34
C GLN A 243 14.38 4.59 22.04
N THR A 244 14.83 4.74 20.81
CA THR A 244 16.19 4.42 20.37
C THR A 244 16.87 5.67 19.80
N PRO A 245 18.17 5.70 19.63
CA PRO A 245 18.86 6.81 18.97
C PRO A 245 18.32 7.10 17.55
N ASP A 246 17.83 6.05 16.85
CA ASP A 246 17.36 6.12 15.45
C ASP A 246 15.85 6.32 15.35
N GLY A 247 15.11 6.44 16.47
CA GLY A 247 13.65 6.64 16.47
C GLY A 247 12.90 5.77 17.49
N ARG A 248 11.62 5.56 17.25
CA ARG A 248 10.74 4.78 18.13
C ARG A 248 10.57 3.36 17.60
N VAL A 249 10.52 2.38 18.48
CA VAL A 249 10.31 0.97 18.15
C VAL A 249 9.19 0.39 19.02
N PHE A 250 8.25 -0.29 18.39
CA PHE A 250 7.16 -1.00 19.05
C PHE A 250 7.54 -2.45 19.26
N VAL A 251 7.54 -2.91 20.52
CA VAL A 251 7.98 -4.25 20.89
C VAL A 251 6.84 -4.97 21.63
N PRO A 252 6.41 -6.16 21.17
CA PRO A 252 5.42 -6.96 21.90
C PRO A 252 5.94 -7.33 23.29
N ARG A 253 5.13 -7.08 24.33
CA ARG A 253 5.47 -7.47 25.70
C ARG A 253 5.38 -8.98 25.84
N ARG A 254 6.43 -9.63 26.28
CA ARG A 254 6.40 -11.06 26.59
C ARG A 254 5.39 -11.31 27.70
N ARG A 255 4.44 -12.25 27.49
CA ARG A 255 3.64 -12.76 28.60
C ARG A 255 4.60 -13.44 29.58
N GLN A 256 4.69 -12.94 30.81
CA GLN A 256 5.31 -13.73 31.86
C GLN A 256 4.46 -15.01 32.04
N THR A 257 4.99 -16.14 31.64
CA THR A 257 4.45 -17.42 32.07
C THR A 257 4.60 -17.43 33.59
N SER A 258 3.48 -17.25 34.29
CA SER A 258 3.40 -17.42 35.75
C SER A 258 4.15 -18.70 36.10
N GLY A 259 5.24 -18.59 36.82
CA GLY A 259 6.13 -19.68 37.16
C GLY A 259 5.36 -20.82 37.80
N ARG A 260 5.65 -22.04 37.32
CA ARG A 260 5.42 -23.23 38.11
C ARG A 260 6.13 -23.01 39.47
N ALA A 261 5.34 -22.94 40.54
CA ALA A 261 5.87 -23.07 41.88
C ALA A 261 6.72 -24.35 41.93
N PRO A 262 7.91 -24.33 42.53
CA PRO A 262 8.63 -25.55 42.77
C PRO A 262 7.80 -26.42 43.70
N MET A 263 7.43 -27.62 43.21
CA MET A 263 6.89 -28.65 44.08
C MET A 263 8.04 -29.04 45.00
N GLY A 264 7.91 -28.70 46.30
CA GLY A 264 8.71 -29.22 47.40
C GLY A 264 8.43 -30.68 47.64
#